data_b5a56413dab54d8fca1546f4a9eb7bae
#
_entry.id   b5a56413dab54d8fca1546f4a9eb7bae
#
_cell.length_a   1.000
_cell.length_b   1.000
_cell.length_c   1.000
_cell.angle_alpha   90.00
_cell.angle_beta   90.00
_cell.angle_gamma   90.00
#
_symmetry.space_group_name_H-M   'P 1'
#
loop_
_entity.id
_entity.type
_entity.pdbx_description
1 polymer ?
#
loop_
_entity_poly.entity_id
_entity_poly.type
_entity_poly.pdbx_seq_one_letter_code
_entity_poly.pdbx_strand_id
1 'polypeptide(L)'
;MEGLLAVPIDLLFVGYAGDITPKAAWALLKENPEAVLVDVRTSAEWKWVGVPDLAELGRDVVYVEWVRSNGERNEQFLDELAAAGVTPGERPVVFLCRSGNRSIGSAELATEAGIAPSYNVLDGFEGNLDENGHRGGVGWRAIGLPWRQS
;
A
#
# COMPACT_ATOMS: atom_id res chain seq x y z
N MET A 1 -6.24 33.71 6.73
CA MET A 1 -6.01 33.38 6.31
C MET A 1 -5.58 32.88 6.25
N GLU A 2 -5.55 32.68 6.48
CA GLU A 2 -5.02 32.25 6.11
C GLU A 2 -4.53 31.55 5.76
N GLY A 3 -4.57 31.54 6.14
CA GLY A 3 -4.01 30.86 5.53
C GLY A 3 -3.79 30.28 5.26
N LEU A 4 -4.00 30.17 5.02
CA LEU A 4 -3.76 29.67 4.40
C LEU A 4 -3.07 29.40 4.10
N LEU A 5 -2.76 29.49 4.17
CA LEU A 5 -2.11 29.25 3.78
C LEU A 5 -1.31 28.55 4.04
N ALA A 6 -0.99 28.58 4.09
CA ALA A 6 0.21 27.91 4.58
C ALA A 6 -0.01 26.43 4.66
N VAL A 7 -1.13 26.10 5.05
CA VAL A 7 -1.52 24.69 5.13
C VAL A 7 -1.42 23.99 3.78
N PRO A 8 -1.84 24.63 2.72
CA PRO A 8 -1.73 23.97 1.40
C PRO A 8 -0.29 23.61 1.06
N ILE A 9 0.65 24.37 1.58
CA ILE A 9 2.05 24.12 1.31
C ILE A 9 2.45 22.78 1.91
N ASP A 10 1.98 22.49 3.10
CA ASP A 10 2.29 21.20 3.72
C ASP A 10 1.75 20.06 2.91
N LEU A 11 0.56 20.21 2.39
CA LEU A 11 -0.04 19.18 1.55
C LEU A 11 0.69 19.01 0.25
N LEU A 12 1.37 20.05 -0.22
CA LEU A 12 2.16 19.95 -1.43
C LEU A 12 3.41 19.11 -1.22
N PHE A 13 3.96 19.13 -0.01
CA PHE A 13 5.15 18.36 0.29
C PHE A 13 4.85 16.94 0.67
N VAL A 14 3.72 16.73 1.31
CA VAL A 14 3.33 15.42 1.79
C VAL A 14 2.21 14.91 0.91
N GLY A 15 2.56 14.15 -0.13
CA GLY A 15 1.60 13.66 -1.08
C GLY A 15 0.73 12.52 -0.58
N TYR A 16 0.92 12.06 0.66
CA TYR A 16 0.16 10.98 1.25
C TYR A 16 0.28 11.07 2.78
N ALA A 17 -0.47 10.21 3.49
CA ALA A 17 -0.57 10.29 4.94
C ALA A 17 0.72 9.92 5.67
N GLY A 18 1.57 9.13 5.05
CA GLY A 18 2.87 8.81 5.61
C GLY A 18 3.26 7.34 5.42
N ASP A 19 4.47 7.05 5.86
CA ASP A 19 5.00 5.69 5.84
C ASP A 19 4.71 5.04 7.19
N ILE A 20 4.26 3.79 7.17
CA ILE A 20 4.05 3.01 8.39
C ILE A 20 4.75 1.67 8.25
N THR A 21 5.20 1.12 9.37
CA THR A 21 5.84 -0.19 9.37
C THR A 21 4.81 -1.29 9.08
N PRO A 22 5.25 -2.47 8.63
CA PRO A 22 4.31 -3.58 8.47
C PRO A 22 3.54 -3.88 9.74
N LYS A 23 4.20 -3.81 10.90
CA LYS A 23 3.54 -4.05 12.18
C LYS A 23 2.45 -3.00 12.44
N ALA A 24 2.74 -1.73 12.17
CA ALA A 24 1.76 -0.66 12.35
C ALA A 24 0.61 -0.80 11.35
N ALA A 25 0.91 -1.24 10.12
CA ALA A 25 -0.11 -1.49 9.13
C ALA A 25 -1.07 -2.59 9.59
N TRP A 26 -0.52 -3.66 10.13
CA TRP A 26 -1.35 -4.75 10.66
C TRP A 26 -2.25 -4.25 11.79
N ALA A 27 -1.68 -3.48 12.72
CA ALA A 27 -2.44 -2.93 13.84
C ALA A 27 -3.57 -2.02 13.34
N LEU A 28 -3.27 -1.18 12.35
CA LEU A 28 -4.27 -0.29 11.76
C LEU A 28 -5.42 -1.09 11.15
N LEU A 29 -5.10 -2.12 10.38
CA LEU A 29 -6.10 -2.98 9.75
C LEU A 29 -6.94 -3.71 10.80
N LYS A 30 -6.31 -4.17 11.87
CA LYS A 30 -6.99 -4.89 12.92
C LYS A 30 -7.94 -3.98 13.72
N GLU A 31 -7.50 -2.75 14.00
CA GLU A 31 -8.27 -1.82 14.82
C GLU A 31 -9.36 -1.08 14.05
N ASN A 32 -9.23 -1.00 12.72
CA ASN A 32 -10.19 -0.30 11.89
C ASN A 32 -10.86 -1.27 10.91
N PRO A 33 -12.08 -1.72 11.20
CA PRO A 33 -12.75 -2.66 10.30
C PRO A 33 -12.94 -2.14 8.88
N GLU A 34 -12.90 -0.82 8.69
CA GLU A 34 -13.07 -0.24 7.36
C GLU A 34 -11.77 -0.05 6.61
N ALA A 35 -10.63 -0.19 7.29
CA ALA A 35 -9.33 -0.01 6.63
C ALA A 35 -9.11 -1.08 5.57
N VAL A 36 -8.44 -0.69 4.49
CA VAL A 36 -8.20 -1.56 3.34
C VAL A 36 -6.72 -1.70 3.07
N LEU A 37 -6.28 -2.91 2.78
CA LEU A 37 -4.93 -3.17 2.32
C LEU A 37 -4.98 -3.38 0.81
N VAL A 38 -4.24 -2.56 0.07
CA VAL A 38 -4.12 -2.67 -1.37
C VAL A 38 -2.71 -3.14 -1.72
N ASP A 39 -2.61 -4.29 -2.34
CA ASP A 39 -1.34 -4.82 -2.82
C ASP A 39 -1.16 -4.33 -4.26
N VAL A 40 -0.16 -3.48 -4.47
CA VAL A 40 0.05 -2.83 -5.77
C VAL A 40 1.18 -3.46 -6.57
N ARG A 41 1.60 -4.66 -6.18
CA ARG A 41 2.61 -5.42 -6.91
C ARG A 41 2.01 -5.95 -8.22
N THR A 42 2.79 -6.72 -8.97
CA THR A 42 2.32 -7.30 -10.22
C THR A 42 1.63 -8.64 -9.98
N SER A 43 0.82 -9.05 -10.95
CA SER A 43 0.15 -10.36 -10.89
C SER A 43 1.15 -11.50 -10.82
N ALA A 44 2.32 -11.34 -11.44
CA ALA A 44 3.38 -12.36 -11.36
C ALA A 44 3.87 -12.51 -9.92
N GLU A 45 4.04 -11.40 -9.20
CA GLU A 45 4.46 -11.46 -7.81
C GLU A 45 3.40 -12.12 -6.94
N TRP A 46 2.13 -11.81 -7.16
CA TRP A 46 1.04 -12.43 -6.41
C TRP A 46 1.04 -13.94 -6.60
N LYS A 47 1.28 -14.37 -7.84
CA LYS A 47 1.24 -15.79 -8.18
C LYS A 47 2.46 -16.56 -7.68
N TRP A 48 3.64 -15.98 -7.84
CA TRP A 48 4.89 -16.71 -7.63
C TRP A 48 5.55 -16.46 -6.28
N VAL A 49 5.36 -15.27 -5.72
CA VAL A 49 6.01 -14.90 -4.46
C VAL A 49 5.10 -15.16 -3.27
N GLY A 50 3.81 -14.91 -3.43
CA GLY A 50 2.86 -15.04 -2.34
C GLY A 50 2.14 -13.72 -2.09
N VAL A 51 1.17 -13.74 -1.20
CA VAL A 51 0.31 -12.59 -0.91
C VAL A 51 0.07 -12.46 0.59
N PRO A 52 -0.17 -11.23 1.08
CA PRO A 52 -0.59 -11.06 2.46
C PRO A 52 -1.96 -11.72 2.65
N ASP A 53 -2.24 -12.17 3.86
CA ASP A 53 -3.48 -12.88 4.15
C ASP A 53 -4.19 -12.18 5.30
N LEU A 54 -5.39 -11.67 5.03
CA LEU A 54 -6.21 -11.00 6.03
C LEU A 54 -7.38 -11.87 6.49
N ALA A 55 -7.33 -13.17 6.23
CA ALA A 55 -8.44 -14.07 6.59
C ALA A 55 -8.77 -14.04 8.07
N GLU A 56 -7.76 -13.95 8.94
CA GLU A 56 -8.02 -13.92 10.38
C GLU A 56 -8.71 -12.63 10.82
N LEU A 57 -8.67 -11.59 9.99
CA LEU A 57 -9.41 -10.35 10.22
C LEU A 57 -10.78 -10.37 9.53
N GLY A 58 -11.10 -11.45 8.81
CA GLY A 58 -12.36 -11.57 8.08
C GLY A 58 -12.44 -10.66 6.88
N ARG A 59 -11.32 -10.32 6.28
CA ARG A 59 -11.28 -9.40 5.14
C ARG A 59 -10.40 -9.92 4.02
N ASP A 60 -10.61 -9.32 2.84
CA ASP A 60 -9.82 -9.63 1.65
C ASP A 60 -8.84 -8.51 1.37
N VAL A 61 -7.73 -8.87 0.75
CA VAL A 61 -6.77 -7.91 0.23
C VAL A 61 -7.28 -7.45 -1.14
N VAL A 62 -7.12 -6.17 -1.43
CA VAL A 62 -7.44 -5.61 -2.75
C VAL A 62 -6.17 -5.64 -3.60
N TYR A 63 -6.26 -6.16 -4.82
CA TYR A 63 -5.12 -6.31 -5.72
C TYR A 63 -5.30 -5.41 -6.93
N VAL A 64 -4.45 -4.38 -7.04
CA VAL A 64 -4.46 -3.48 -8.19
C VAL A 64 -3.02 -3.11 -8.52
N GLU A 65 -2.54 -3.48 -9.70
CA GLU A 65 -1.17 -3.20 -10.08
C GLU A 65 -0.92 -1.70 -10.22
N TRP A 66 0.18 -1.23 -9.65
CA TRP A 66 0.65 0.13 -9.87
C TRP A 66 1.44 0.21 -11.17
N VAL A 67 2.27 -0.82 -11.41
CA VAL A 67 3.05 -0.98 -12.61
C VAL A 67 2.73 -2.35 -13.17
N ARG A 68 2.49 -2.45 -14.47
CA ARG A 68 2.24 -3.73 -15.13
C ARG A 68 3.53 -4.53 -15.24
N SER A 69 3.41 -5.82 -15.56
CA SER A 69 4.56 -6.70 -15.68
C SER A 69 5.57 -6.25 -16.73
N ASN A 70 5.13 -5.48 -17.72
CA ASN A 70 6.01 -4.94 -18.75
C ASN A 70 6.73 -3.66 -18.32
N GLY A 71 6.52 -3.21 -17.08
CA GLY A 71 7.18 -2.02 -16.54
C GLY A 71 6.41 -0.73 -16.76
N GLU A 72 5.29 -0.76 -17.45
CA GLU A 72 4.49 0.45 -17.71
C GLU A 72 3.55 0.75 -16.56
N ARG A 73 3.35 2.04 -16.31
CA ARG A 73 2.40 2.48 -15.31
C ARG A 73 0.99 2.05 -15.69
N ASN A 74 0.24 1.61 -14.69
CA ASN A 74 -1.16 1.26 -14.87
C ASN A 74 -1.99 2.55 -14.88
N GLU A 75 -2.36 3.02 -16.04
CA GLU A 75 -3.11 4.27 -16.17
C GLU A 75 -4.57 4.13 -15.72
N GLN A 76 -5.06 2.92 -15.54
CA GLN A 76 -6.39 2.66 -15.01
C GLN A 76 -6.38 2.41 -13.49
N PHE A 77 -5.30 2.78 -12.79
CA PHE A 77 -5.14 2.47 -11.38
C PHE A 77 -6.33 2.95 -10.54
N LEU A 78 -6.71 4.21 -10.68
CA LEU A 78 -7.84 4.75 -9.91
C LEU A 78 -9.16 4.11 -10.27
N ASP A 79 -9.37 3.80 -11.57
CA ASP A 79 -10.59 3.14 -12.01
C ASP A 79 -10.68 1.73 -11.43
N GLU A 80 -9.56 1.03 -11.38
CA GLU A 80 -9.51 -0.33 -10.83
C GLU A 80 -9.71 -0.30 -9.31
N LEU A 81 -9.16 0.70 -8.63
CA LEU A 81 -9.43 0.88 -7.20
C LEU A 81 -10.93 1.08 -6.97
N ALA A 82 -11.54 1.95 -7.76
CA ALA A 82 -12.97 2.23 -7.62
C ALA A 82 -13.80 0.96 -7.86
N ALA A 83 -13.44 0.17 -8.87
CA ALA A 83 -14.12 -1.09 -9.16
C ALA A 83 -14.01 -2.08 -7.99
N ALA A 84 -12.93 -1.98 -7.21
CA ALA A 84 -12.72 -2.83 -6.05
C ALA A 84 -13.33 -2.24 -4.78
N GLY A 85 -14.03 -1.11 -4.88
CA GLY A 85 -14.68 -0.48 -3.73
C GLY A 85 -13.82 0.53 -2.99
N VAL A 86 -12.65 0.89 -3.52
CA VAL A 86 -11.77 1.88 -2.91
C VAL A 86 -11.99 3.20 -3.63
N THR A 87 -12.78 4.06 -3.02
CA THR A 87 -13.24 5.31 -3.61
C THR A 87 -12.91 6.49 -2.70
N PRO A 88 -13.01 7.73 -3.20
CA PRO A 88 -12.77 8.89 -2.34
C PRO A 88 -13.61 8.83 -1.07
N GLY A 89 -12.99 9.22 0.05
CA GLY A 89 -13.65 9.16 1.34
C GLY A 89 -12.62 9.18 2.45
N GLU A 90 -13.07 8.94 3.67
CA GLU A 90 -12.24 9.06 4.87
C GLU A 90 -11.83 7.71 5.46
N ARG A 91 -11.76 6.70 4.65
CA ARG A 91 -11.41 5.35 5.08
C ARG A 91 -9.90 5.13 4.93
N PRO A 92 -9.20 4.63 5.95
CA PRO A 92 -7.76 4.40 5.82
C PRO A 92 -7.47 3.34 4.76
N VAL A 93 -6.51 3.64 3.90
CA VAL A 93 -6.06 2.72 2.85
C VAL A 93 -4.55 2.57 2.97
N VAL A 94 -4.09 1.34 2.97
CA VAL A 94 -2.68 1.01 3.16
C VAL A 94 -2.19 0.35 1.88
N PHE A 95 -1.15 0.93 1.26
CA PHE A 95 -0.60 0.44 0.00
C PHE A 95 0.69 -0.34 0.24
N LEU A 96 0.75 -1.54 -0.32
CA LEU A 96 1.86 -2.48 -0.13
C LEU A 96 2.49 -2.83 -1.47
N CYS A 97 3.81 -2.71 -1.56
CA CYS A 97 4.55 -3.22 -2.71
C CYS A 97 5.65 -4.17 -2.22
N ARG A 98 6.68 -4.42 -3.05
CA ARG A 98 7.72 -5.37 -2.67
C ARG A 98 8.61 -4.86 -1.54
N SER A 99 9.07 -3.61 -1.65
CA SER A 99 10.06 -3.06 -0.71
C SER A 99 9.71 -1.67 -0.21
N GLY A 100 8.51 -1.16 -0.51
CA GLY A 100 8.06 0.13 -0.02
C GLY A 100 8.30 1.32 -0.96
N ASN A 101 8.74 1.07 -2.20
CA ASN A 101 9.04 2.16 -3.14
C ASN A 101 7.91 2.43 -4.14
N ARG A 102 7.42 1.41 -4.83
CA ARG A 102 6.34 1.57 -5.81
C ARG A 102 5.06 2.11 -5.18
N SER A 103 4.79 1.67 -3.95
CA SER A 103 3.57 2.03 -3.24
C SER A 103 3.53 3.49 -2.79
N ILE A 104 4.68 4.18 -2.76
CA ILE A 104 4.68 5.61 -2.49
C ILE A 104 3.89 6.34 -3.57
N GLY A 105 4.18 6.04 -4.84
CA GLY A 105 3.45 6.67 -5.95
C GLY A 105 1.96 6.37 -5.92
N SER A 106 1.59 5.14 -5.57
CA SER A 106 0.18 4.77 -5.50
C SER A 106 -0.53 5.51 -4.35
N ALA A 107 0.14 5.65 -3.20
CA ALA A 107 -0.44 6.38 -2.07
C ALA A 107 -0.60 7.86 -2.40
N GLU A 108 0.36 8.43 -3.12
CA GLU A 108 0.31 9.83 -3.54
C GLU A 108 -0.86 10.08 -4.50
N LEU A 109 -0.99 9.22 -5.51
CA LEU A 109 -2.07 9.37 -6.47
C LEU A 109 -3.44 9.20 -5.82
N ALA A 110 -3.57 8.22 -4.93
CA ALA A 110 -4.81 8.00 -4.19
C ALA A 110 -5.16 9.22 -3.35
N THR A 111 -4.18 9.78 -2.64
CA THR A 111 -4.40 10.97 -1.82
C THR A 111 -4.89 12.13 -2.67
N GLU A 112 -4.26 12.34 -3.83
CA GLU A 112 -4.64 13.40 -4.75
C GLU A 112 -6.09 13.23 -5.25
N ALA A 113 -6.54 11.99 -5.37
CA ALA A 113 -7.89 11.69 -5.80
C ALA A 113 -8.91 11.75 -4.65
N GLY A 114 -8.48 12.07 -3.43
CA GLY A 114 -9.40 12.18 -2.30
C GLY A 114 -9.58 10.90 -1.50
N ILE A 115 -8.77 9.89 -1.77
CA ILE A 115 -8.76 8.65 -0.99
C ILE A 115 -7.78 8.86 0.17
N ALA A 116 -8.31 9.14 1.35
CA ALA A 116 -7.48 9.53 2.49
C ALA A 116 -8.06 9.00 3.79
N PRO A 117 -7.18 8.69 4.76
CA PRO A 117 -5.73 8.74 4.67
C PRO A 117 -5.17 7.53 3.90
N SER A 118 -4.18 7.78 3.05
CA SER A 118 -3.49 6.73 2.30
C SER A 118 -2.06 6.61 2.82
N TYR A 119 -1.67 5.41 3.21
CA TYR A 119 -0.37 5.12 3.80
C TYR A 119 0.45 4.21 2.90
N ASN A 120 1.77 4.34 3.02
CA ASN A 120 2.71 3.44 2.37
C ASN A 120 3.29 2.49 3.43
N VAL A 121 3.39 1.21 3.12
CA VAL A 121 4.03 0.24 4.03
C VAL A 121 5.53 0.23 3.78
N LEU A 122 6.29 0.67 4.77
CA LEU A 122 7.75 0.60 4.71
C LEU A 122 8.17 -0.86 4.58
N ASP A 123 9.26 -1.09 3.85
CA ASP A 123 9.83 -2.42 3.62
C ASP A 123 8.93 -3.36 2.82
N GLY A 124 7.67 -3.03 2.63
CA GLY A 124 6.77 -3.81 1.79
C GLY A 124 6.61 -5.27 2.19
N PHE A 125 6.37 -6.11 1.20
CA PHE A 125 6.11 -7.53 1.42
C PHE A 125 7.41 -8.33 1.64
N GLU A 126 8.47 -8.03 0.88
CA GLU A 126 9.73 -8.80 0.90
C GLU A 126 10.92 -8.06 1.50
N GLY A 127 10.82 -6.75 1.63
CA GLY A 127 11.93 -5.93 2.11
C GLY A 127 12.92 -5.55 1.01
N ASN A 128 13.83 -4.68 1.37
CA ASN A 128 14.94 -4.28 0.51
C ASN A 128 16.00 -5.38 0.48
N LEU A 129 16.90 -5.28 -0.49
CA LEU A 129 18.07 -6.16 -0.52
C LEU A 129 18.97 -5.81 0.65
N ASP A 130 19.49 -6.83 1.33
CA ASP A 130 20.46 -6.64 2.38
C ASP A 130 21.86 -6.47 1.76
N GLU A 131 22.88 -6.37 2.59
CA GLU A 131 24.26 -6.16 2.13
C GLU A 131 24.78 -7.32 1.30
N ASN A 132 24.16 -8.48 1.38
CA ASN A 132 24.52 -9.66 0.58
C ASN A 132 23.65 -9.81 -0.67
N GLY A 133 22.78 -8.83 -0.94
CA GLY A 133 21.89 -8.89 -2.08
C GLY A 133 20.69 -9.79 -1.90
N HIS A 134 20.30 -10.07 -0.67
CA HIS A 134 19.15 -10.94 -0.38
C HIS A 134 18.00 -10.14 0.20
N ARG A 135 16.77 -10.54 -0.15
CA ARG A 135 15.55 -10.02 0.47
C ARG A 135 15.12 -10.97 1.58
N GLY A 136 14.20 -10.50 2.40
CA GLY A 136 13.61 -11.34 3.44
C GLY A 136 14.13 -11.06 4.84
N GLY A 137 14.98 -10.04 5.00
CA GLY A 137 15.43 -9.63 6.32
C GLY A 137 14.45 -8.71 7.03
N VAL A 138 13.64 -7.99 6.26
CA VAL A 138 12.63 -7.07 6.78
C VAL A 138 11.39 -7.22 5.91
N GLY A 139 10.28 -6.59 6.32
CA GLY A 139 9.04 -6.57 5.56
C GLY A 139 7.98 -7.47 6.17
N TRP A 140 6.83 -7.48 5.52
CA TRP A 140 5.64 -8.18 5.99
C TRP A 140 5.92 -9.65 6.35
N ARG A 141 6.53 -10.39 5.43
CA ARG A 141 6.83 -11.80 5.67
C ARG A 141 7.87 -12.00 6.76
N ALA A 142 8.90 -11.16 6.76
CA ALA A 142 10.04 -11.33 7.67
C ALA A 142 9.63 -11.23 9.13
N ILE A 143 8.66 -10.37 9.45
CA ILE A 143 8.22 -10.19 10.84
C ILE A 143 7.10 -11.14 11.22
N GLY A 144 6.75 -12.06 10.35
CA GLY A 144 5.79 -13.12 10.68
C GLY A 144 4.33 -12.76 10.55
N LEU A 145 4.00 -11.69 9.82
CA LEU A 145 2.59 -11.37 9.57
C LEU A 145 1.99 -12.40 8.61
N PRO A 146 0.67 -12.64 8.69
CA PRO A 146 0.05 -13.69 7.87
C PRO A 146 0.24 -13.47 6.38
N TRP A 147 0.63 -14.52 5.69
CA TRP A 147 0.76 -14.53 4.24
C TRP A 147 0.60 -15.95 3.72
N ARG A 148 0.34 -16.09 2.44
CA ARG A 148 0.19 -17.40 1.82
C ARG A 148 0.64 -17.36 0.38
N GLN A 149 0.92 -18.54 -0.17
CA GLN A 149 1.16 -18.70 -1.60
C GLN A 149 -0.10 -19.26 -2.24
N SER A 150 -0.35 -18.87 -3.47
CA SER A 150 -1.55 -19.32 -4.19
C SER A 150 -1.27 -20.59 -4.98
#